data_d860bfc1ac63aab7e0f14c32a7ec86c7
#
_entry.id   d860bfc1ac63aab7e0f14c32a7ec86c7
#
_cell.length_a   1.000
_cell.length_b   1.000
_cell.length_c   1.000
_cell.angle_alpha   90.00
_cell.angle_beta   90.00
_cell.angle_gamma   90.00
#
_symmetry.space_group_name_H-M   'P 1'
#
loop_
_entity.id
_entity.type
_entity.pdbx_description
1 polymer ?
#
loop_
_entity_poly.entity_id
_entity_poly.type
_entity_poly.pdbx_seq_one_letter_code
_entity_poly.pdbx_strand_id
1 'polypeptide(L)'
;MTTALQPKTTGELQEMVTAAPLVAVRGGGSKTALSTPPAGAVCVDLRILSGIIEYVPDEYVFTAYAGTPLQEVADELARHGQYLPFDPLLVRRGATLGGTVAANLSGSGRYRYGGVRDFILGVRFVDGRG
;
A
#
# COMPACT_ATOMS: atom_id res chain seq x y z
N MET A 1 -10.91 11.56 -19.19
CA MET A 1 -10.10 10.73 -18.24
C MET A 1 -9.08 11.64 -17.60
N THR A 2 -9.16 11.83 -16.31
CA THR A 2 -8.13 12.62 -15.61
C THR A 2 -6.86 11.76 -15.55
N THR A 3 -5.77 12.26 -16.14
CA THR A 3 -4.47 11.58 -16.10
C THR A 3 -4.03 11.49 -14.64
N ALA A 4 -3.77 10.29 -14.14
CA ALA A 4 -3.27 10.11 -12.80
C ALA A 4 -1.81 10.56 -12.72
N LEU A 5 -1.47 11.34 -11.70
CA LEU A 5 -0.09 11.70 -11.40
C LEU A 5 0.62 10.48 -10.78
N GLN A 6 1.85 10.25 -11.20
CA GLN A 6 2.64 9.09 -10.76
C GLN A 6 3.99 9.54 -10.19
N PRO A 7 4.07 9.81 -8.88
CA PRO A 7 5.32 10.20 -8.26
C PRO A 7 6.32 9.05 -8.28
N LYS A 8 7.57 9.36 -8.61
CA LYS A 8 8.69 8.41 -8.60
C LYS A 8 9.48 8.45 -7.29
N THR A 9 9.34 9.54 -6.55
CA THR A 9 10.02 9.74 -5.28
C THR A 9 9.06 10.27 -4.22
N THR A 10 9.45 10.16 -2.95
CA THR A 10 8.68 10.75 -1.84
C THR A 10 8.61 12.28 -1.98
N GLY A 11 9.68 12.92 -2.45
CA GLY A 11 9.69 14.37 -2.69
C GLY A 11 8.67 14.80 -3.74
N GLU A 12 8.61 14.10 -4.88
CA GLU A 12 7.58 14.35 -5.89
C GLU A 12 6.16 14.15 -5.34
N LEU A 13 5.96 13.13 -4.49
CA LEU A 13 4.67 12.91 -3.83
C LEU A 13 4.29 14.11 -2.94
N GLN A 14 5.23 14.60 -2.14
CA GLN A 14 5.03 15.78 -1.28
C GLN A 14 4.64 17.01 -2.10
N GLU A 15 5.36 17.28 -3.20
CA GLU A 15 5.05 18.38 -4.11
C GLU A 15 3.66 18.25 -4.72
N MET A 16 3.28 17.05 -5.18
CA MET A 16 1.95 16.79 -5.76
C MET A 16 0.83 17.01 -4.75
N VAL A 17 1.02 16.58 -3.50
CA VAL A 17 0.04 16.75 -2.42
C VAL A 17 -0.13 18.21 -2.06
N THR A 18 0.95 18.97 -1.96
CA THR A 18 0.89 20.41 -1.63
C THR A 18 0.35 21.28 -2.75
N ALA A 19 0.56 20.88 -4.00
CA ALA A 19 0.10 21.63 -5.17
C ALA A 19 -1.40 21.44 -5.47
N ALA A 20 -2.02 20.37 -4.97
CA ALA A 20 -3.42 20.05 -5.27
C ALA A 20 -4.35 20.37 -4.09
N PRO A 21 -5.46 21.07 -4.31
CA PRO A 21 -6.41 21.39 -3.24
C PRO A 21 -7.14 20.14 -2.72
N LEU A 22 -7.19 19.09 -3.52
CA LEU A 22 -7.87 17.83 -3.19
C LEU A 22 -7.20 16.66 -3.90
N VAL A 23 -6.78 15.67 -3.15
CA VAL A 23 -6.04 14.52 -3.66
C VAL A 23 -6.83 13.23 -3.40
N ALA A 24 -6.88 12.36 -4.40
CA ALA A 24 -7.37 11.00 -4.29
C ALA A 24 -6.21 10.02 -4.55
N VAL A 25 -5.79 9.29 -3.53
CA VAL A 25 -4.69 8.34 -3.64
C VAL A 25 -5.19 7.00 -4.18
N ARG A 26 -4.44 6.40 -5.09
CA ARG A 26 -4.72 5.09 -5.67
C ARG A 26 -3.49 4.19 -5.61
N GLY A 27 -3.68 2.95 -5.17
CA GLY A 27 -2.75 1.85 -5.34
C GLY A 27 -3.17 0.95 -6.50
N GLY A 28 -3.25 -0.35 -6.29
CA GLY A 28 -3.63 -1.33 -7.34
C GLY A 28 -5.07 -1.26 -7.83
N GLY A 29 -5.91 -0.42 -7.24
CA GLY A 29 -7.32 -0.27 -7.64
C GLY A 29 -8.19 -1.50 -7.36
N SER A 30 -7.75 -2.41 -6.52
CA SER A 30 -8.47 -3.66 -6.21
C SER A 30 -9.68 -3.48 -5.29
N LYS A 31 -9.82 -2.32 -4.65
CA LYS A 31 -10.84 -2.04 -3.62
C LYS A 31 -11.62 -0.75 -3.90
N THR A 32 -11.95 -0.50 -5.15
CA THR A 32 -12.63 0.73 -5.60
C THR A 32 -14.01 0.95 -4.94
N ALA A 33 -14.66 -0.14 -4.51
CA ALA A 33 -15.96 -0.05 -3.81
C ALA A 33 -15.88 0.57 -2.41
N LEU A 34 -14.68 0.68 -1.82
CA LEU A 34 -14.52 1.21 -0.47
C LEU A 34 -14.39 2.74 -0.43
N SER A 35 -14.14 3.38 -1.55
CA SER A 35 -13.92 4.81 -1.62
C SER A 35 -14.33 5.36 -2.98
N THR A 36 -15.14 6.42 -2.97
CA THR A 36 -15.46 7.19 -4.16
C THR A 36 -14.70 8.51 -4.08
N PRO A 37 -13.74 8.75 -4.98
CA PRO A 37 -13.03 10.02 -5.02
C PRO A 37 -14.01 11.19 -5.20
N PRO A 38 -13.86 12.29 -4.46
CA PRO A 38 -14.68 13.47 -4.65
C PRO A 38 -14.45 14.08 -6.04
N ALA A 39 -15.48 14.75 -6.56
CA ALA A 39 -15.38 15.44 -7.84
C ALA A 39 -14.25 16.50 -7.81
N GLY A 40 -13.43 16.55 -8.83
CA GLY A 40 -12.31 17.48 -8.93
C GLY A 40 -11.04 17.04 -8.20
N ALA A 41 -11.02 15.89 -7.54
CA ALA A 41 -9.81 15.38 -6.92
C ALA A 41 -8.75 15.00 -7.97
N VAL A 42 -7.51 15.40 -7.70
CA VAL A 42 -6.35 14.96 -8.47
C VAL A 42 -6.01 13.53 -8.06
N CYS A 43 -6.01 12.61 -9.00
CA CYS A 43 -5.64 11.23 -8.74
C CYS A 43 -4.11 11.09 -8.65
N VAL A 44 -3.61 10.56 -7.54
CA VAL A 44 -2.19 10.21 -7.36
C VAL A 44 -2.07 8.70 -7.28
N ASP A 45 -1.40 8.13 -8.27
CA ASP A 45 -1.20 6.68 -8.40
C ASP A 45 0.18 6.30 -7.86
N LEU A 46 0.21 5.55 -6.77
CA LEU A 46 1.42 5.19 -6.05
C LEU A 46 2.10 3.92 -6.57
N ARG A 47 1.61 3.29 -7.63
CA ARG A 47 2.17 2.01 -8.11
C ARG A 47 3.62 2.08 -8.56
N ILE A 48 4.14 3.27 -8.88
CA ILE A 48 5.56 3.45 -9.22
C ILE A 48 6.43 3.52 -7.96
N LEU A 49 5.90 4.04 -6.84
CA LEU A 49 6.56 3.96 -5.53
C LEU A 49 6.40 2.55 -4.96
N SER A 50 7.16 1.61 -5.49
CA SER A 50 7.02 0.18 -5.25
C SER A 50 8.38 -0.49 -5.05
N GLY A 51 8.36 -1.63 -4.42
CA GLY A 51 9.52 -2.48 -4.14
C GLY A 51 9.78 -2.67 -2.65
N ILE A 52 10.40 -3.80 -2.33
CA ILE A 52 10.88 -4.10 -0.99
C ILE A 52 12.19 -3.34 -0.79
N ILE A 53 12.25 -2.49 0.23
CA ILE A 53 13.43 -1.67 0.56
C ILE A 53 14.45 -2.48 1.34
N GLU A 54 13.95 -3.25 2.31
CA GLU A 54 14.74 -4.08 3.19
C GLU A 54 13.93 -5.29 3.65
N TYR A 55 14.59 -6.42 3.78
CA TYR A 55 13.99 -7.63 4.34
C TYR A 55 15.03 -8.38 5.18
N VAL A 56 14.68 -8.63 6.43
CA VAL A 56 15.50 -9.37 7.40
C VAL A 56 14.74 -10.63 7.82
N PRO A 57 14.89 -11.75 7.10
CA PRO A 57 14.10 -12.97 7.34
C PRO A 57 14.21 -13.50 8.77
N ASP A 58 15.38 -13.44 9.38
CA ASP A 58 15.62 -13.94 10.72
C ASP A 58 14.88 -13.15 11.80
N GLU A 59 14.55 -11.90 11.52
CA GLU A 59 13.77 -11.03 12.40
C GLU A 59 12.29 -10.97 12.03
N TYR A 60 11.89 -11.61 10.92
CA TYR A 60 10.53 -11.56 10.37
C TYR A 60 10.04 -10.15 10.03
N VAL A 61 10.94 -9.28 9.61
CA VAL A 61 10.66 -7.87 9.34
C VAL A 61 11.04 -7.51 7.91
N PHE A 62 10.19 -6.77 7.24
CA PHE A 62 10.49 -6.11 5.98
C PHE A 62 9.99 -4.67 5.96
N THR A 63 10.63 -3.86 5.14
CA THR A 63 10.22 -2.50 4.79
C THR A 63 9.98 -2.42 3.30
N ALA A 64 8.84 -1.90 2.89
CA ALA A 64 8.49 -1.76 1.48
C ALA A 64 7.72 -0.47 1.21
N TYR A 65 7.76 -0.01 -0.04
CA TYR A 65 6.95 1.11 -0.48
C TYR A 65 5.45 0.75 -0.51
N ALA A 66 4.60 1.76 -0.33
CA ALA A 66 3.14 1.59 -0.31
C ALA A 66 2.57 1.03 -1.62
N GLY A 67 3.18 1.35 -2.75
CA GLY A 67 2.78 0.88 -4.08
C GLY A 67 3.17 -0.57 -4.38
N THR A 68 3.94 -1.23 -3.51
CA THR A 68 4.41 -2.60 -3.72
C THR A 68 3.23 -3.57 -3.82
N PRO A 69 3.12 -4.36 -4.91
CA PRO A 69 2.13 -5.41 -5.01
C PRO A 69 2.28 -6.44 -3.89
N LEU A 70 1.19 -6.83 -3.27
CA LEU A 70 1.23 -7.87 -2.22
C LEU A 70 1.69 -9.23 -2.75
N GLN A 71 1.52 -9.49 -4.05
CA GLN A 71 2.05 -10.70 -4.67
C GLN A 71 3.58 -10.71 -4.61
N GLU A 72 4.24 -9.58 -4.89
CA GLU A 72 5.70 -9.45 -4.80
C GLU A 72 6.19 -9.73 -3.37
N VAL A 73 5.50 -9.16 -2.38
CA VAL A 73 5.80 -9.42 -0.97
C VAL A 73 5.61 -10.90 -0.64
N ALA A 74 4.50 -11.50 -1.04
CA ALA A 74 4.21 -12.90 -0.78
C ALA A 74 5.25 -13.85 -1.41
N ASP A 75 5.67 -13.56 -2.64
CA ASP A 75 6.66 -14.35 -3.36
C ASP A 75 8.03 -14.27 -2.68
N GLU A 76 8.43 -13.09 -2.20
CA GLU A 76 9.69 -12.91 -1.49
C GLU A 76 9.68 -13.63 -0.14
N LEU A 77 8.62 -13.47 0.65
CA LEU A 77 8.47 -14.17 1.93
C LEU A 77 8.47 -15.69 1.76
N ALA A 78 7.81 -16.20 0.73
CA ALA A 78 7.74 -17.63 0.44
C ALA A 78 9.12 -18.26 0.19
N ARG A 79 10.09 -17.53 -0.37
CA ARG A 79 11.48 -18.00 -0.57
C ARG A 79 12.18 -18.33 0.75
N HIS A 80 11.70 -17.73 1.84
CA HIS A 80 12.21 -17.96 3.20
C HIS A 80 11.25 -18.77 4.08
N GLY A 81 10.23 -19.41 3.48
CA GLY A 81 9.23 -20.20 4.21
C GLY A 81 8.31 -19.36 5.09
N GLN A 82 8.17 -18.06 4.77
CA GLN A 82 7.38 -17.10 5.52
C GLN A 82 6.13 -16.67 4.74
N TYR A 83 5.16 -16.08 5.42
CA TYR A 83 3.93 -15.58 4.83
C TYR A 83 3.31 -14.45 5.68
N LEU A 84 2.31 -13.75 5.14
CA LEU A 84 1.56 -12.72 5.86
C LEU A 84 0.38 -13.37 6.60
N PRO A 85 0.41 -13.51 7.94
CA PRO A 85 -0.57 -14.31 8.68
C PRO A 85 -1.97 -13.70 8.72
N PHE A 86 -2.10 -12.39 8.51
CA PHE A 86 -3.39 -11.70 8.47
C PHE A 86 -4.20 -11.98 7.20
N ASP A 87 -3.67 -12.82 6.28
CA ASP A 87 -4.35 -13.28 5.09
C ASP A 87 -4.87 -12.12 4.21
N PRO A 88 -3.97 -11.38 3.53
CA PRO A 88 -4.34 -10.21 2.76
C PRO A 88 -5.29 -10.56 1.60
N LEU A 89 -6.32 -9.74 1.42
CA LEU A 89 -7.32 -9.94 0.40
C LEU A 89 -6.90 -9.35 -0.96
N LEU A 90 -7.44 -9.92 -2.04
CA LEU A 90 -7.32 -9.41 -3.40
C LEU A 90 -5.89 -9.34 -3.95
N VAL A 91 -4.99 -10.17 -3.44
CA VAL A 91 -3.60 -10.25 -3.90
C VAL A 91 -3.54 -10.47 -5.41
N ARG A 92 -4.26 -11.45 -5.94
CA ARG A 92 -4.32 -11.76 -7.38
C ARG A 92 -5.00 -10.67 -8.23
N ARG A 93 -5.66 -9.70 -7.59
CA ARG A 93 -6.28 -8.54 -8.25
C ARG A 93 -5.43 -7.29 -8.15
N GLY A 94 -4.15 -7.43 -7.84
CA GLY A 94 -3.20 -6.34 -7.79
C GLY A 94 -3.28 -5.47 -6.54
N ALA A 95 -3.76 -6.01 -5.41
CA ALA A 95 -3.73 -5.29 -4.15
C ALA A 95 -2.29 -4.90 -3.79
N THR A 96 -2.11 -3.65 -3.37
CA THR A 96 -0.81 -3.13 -2.91
C THR A 96 -0.74 -3.12 -1.39
N LEU A 97 0.49 -3.09 -0.85
CA LEU A 97 0.74 -3.04 0.58
C LEU A 97 0.04 -1.83 1.23
N GLY A 98 0.27 -0.63 0.71
CA GLY A 98 -0.35 0.59 1.23
C GLY A 98 -1.87 0.60 1.10
N GLY A 99 -2.41 0.09 -0.01
CA GLY A 99 -3.86 -0.04 -0.20
C GLY A 99 -4.50 -1.03 0.78
N THR A 100 -3.78 -2.07 1.19
CA THR A 100 -4.25 -3.04 2.20
C THR A 100 -4.20 -2.45 3.61
N VAL A 101 -3.13 -1.74 3.94
CA VAL A 101 -3.01 -1.02 5.22
C VAL A 101 -4.09 0.05 5.34
N ALA A 102 -4.26 0.89 4.32
CA ALA A 102 -5.25 1.97 4.31
C ALA A 102 -6.70 1.45 4.43
N ALA A 103 -7.01 0.31 3.82
CA ALA A 103 -8.33 -0.31 3.93
C ALA A 103 -8.54 -1.06 5.24
N ASN A 104 -7.46 -1.36 5.97
CA ASN A 104 -7.46 -2.20 7.17
C ASN A 104 -8.22 -3.54 6.97
N LEU A 105 -8.07 -4.12 5.77
CA LEU A 105 -8.72 -5.38 5.43
C LEU A 105 -7.76 -6.55 5.58
N SER A 106 -8.28 -7.58 6.23
CA SER A 106 -7.59 -8.85 6.45
C SER A 106 -8.55 -9.99 6.15
N GLY A 107 -8.01 -11.13 5.77
CA GLY A 107 -8.78 -12.34 5.53
C GLY A 107 -9.07 -13.13 6.81
N SER A 108 -9.38 -14.40 6.65
CA SER A 108 -9.77 -15.30 7.75
C SER A 108 -8.66 -15.53 8.77
N GLY A 109 -7.41 -15.43 8.37
CA GLY A 109 -6.25 -15.58 9.26
C GLY A 109 -6.24 -14.60 10.43
N ARG A 110 -6.90 -13.45 10.29
CA ARG A 110 -7.02 -12.44 11.35
C ARG A 110 -7.65 -12.95 12.64
N TYR A 111 -8.52 -13.93 12.56
CA TYR A 111 -9.19 -14.51 13.74
C TYR A 111 -8.22 -15.27 14.64
N ARG A 112 -7.12 -15.75 14.09
CA ARG A 112 -6.09 -16.48 14.83
C ARG A 112 -4.87 -15.62 15.14
N TYR A 113 -4.45 -14.77 14.19
CA TYR A 113 -3.15 -14.10 14.22
C TYR A 113 -3.25 -12.59 14.42
N GLY A 114 -4.43 -12.00 14.30
CA GLY A 114 -4.61 -10.55 14.27
C GLY A 114 -4.74 -9.99 12.84
N GLY A 115 -5.18 -8.74 12.73
CA GLY A 115 -5.34 -8.04 11.48
C GLY A 115 -4.05 -7.35 11.01
N VAL A 116 -4.06 -6.76 9.81
CA VAL A 116 -2.88 -6.08 9.24
C VAL A 116 -2.24 -5.07 10.20
N ARG A 117 -3.04 -4.32 10.94
CA ARG A 117 -2.56 -3.31 11.89
C ARG A 117 -1.68 -3.90 13.01
N ASP A 118 -1.91 -5.16 13.37
CA ASP A 118 -1.19 -5.82 14.46
C ASP A 118 0.23 -6.24 14.03
N PHE A 119 0.52 -6.20 12.73
CA PHE A 119 1.81 -6.54 12.14
C PHE A 119 2.63 -5.30 11.73
N ILE A 120 2.08 -4.09 11.87
CA ILE A 120 2.77 -2.87 11.48
C ILE A 120 3.67 -2.40 12.63
N LEU A 121 4.99 -2.35 12.38
CA LEU A 121 5.99 -1.84 13.32
C LEU A 121 6.18 -0.34 13.17
N GLY A 122 5.99 0.21 11.97
CA GLY A 122 6.12 1.62 11.70
C GLY A 122 5.56 1.99 10.33
N VAL A 123 5.17 3.25 10.18
CA VAL A 123 4.65 3.80 8.91
C VAL A 123 5.29 5.16 8.68
N ARG A 124 5.76 5.38 7.45
CA ARG A 124 6.08 6.72 6.94
C ARG A 124 4.99 7.13 5.97
N PHE A 125 4.40 8.29 6.14
CA PHE A 125 3.33 8.79 5.28
C PHE A 125 3.50 10.28 4.99
N VAL A 126 2.88 10.73 3.90
CA VAL A 126 2.76 12.15 3.54
C VAL A 126 1.36 12.59 3.92
N ASP A 127 1.26 13.60 4.79
CA ASP A 127 -0.03 14.20 5.19
C ASP A 127 -0.48 15.27 4.18
N GLY A 128 -1.66 15.87 4.41
CA GLY A 128 -2.21 16.89 3.52
C GLY A 128 -1.41 18.19 3.46
N ARG A 129 -0.36 18.32 4.25
CA ARG A 129 0.56 19.48 4.24
C ARG A 129 1.89 19.16 3.53
N GLY A 130 2.03 17.92 3.03
CA GLY A 130 3.25 17.45 2.40
C GLY A 130 4.33 17.06 3.40
#